data_3a036a725c4b2ec2a562cccd298f7a5e
#
_entry.id   3a036a725c4b2ec2a562cccd298f7a5e
#
_cell.length_a   1.000
_cell.length_b   1.000
_cell.length_c   1.000
_cell.angle_alpha   90.00
_cell.angle_beta   90.00
_cell.angle_gamma   90.00
#
_symmetry.space_group_name_H-M   'P 1'
#
loop_
_entity.id
_entity.type
_entity.pdbx_description
1 polymer ?
#
loop_
_entity_poly.entity_id
_entity_poly.type
_entity_poly.pdbx_seq_one_letter_code
_entity_poly.pdbx_strand_id
1 'polypeptide(L)'
;LANAAGKESVKAGELIMANLNLVLGNDITTPVAIGEFDKIGLDGVFDKAKVALVPDHFTPNKDIKSAQQALKVRTFAKEQDIVNYFEVGEVGIEHALLPEKGLVVAGDVVIGADSHTCTYGALGAFSTGVGSTDMAAGMATGKAWFKVPEAIKINLTGKLNKYTSGKDLILHIIGMIGVDGALYKSMEFTGEGMHTLTMD
;
A
#
# COMPACT_ATOMS: atom_id res chain seq x y z
N LEU A 1 11.41 5.41 7.55
CA LEU A 1 12.18 5.66 6.32
C LEU A 1 13.69 5.65 6.55
N ALA A 2 14.22 6.36 7.56
CA ALA A 2 15.67 6.41 7.82
C ALA A 2 16.28 5.00 7.93
N ASN A 3 15.72 4.15 8.78
CA ASN A 3 16.17 2.77 8.96
C ASN A 3 16.13 1.97 7.64
N ALA A 4 15.04 2.08 6.87
CA ALA A 4 14.90 1.39 5.58
C ALA A 4 15.92 1.88 4.54
N ALA A 5 16.39 3.12 4.66
CA ALA A 5 17.45 3.69 3.82
C ALA A 5 18.88 3.45 4.37
N GLY A 6 19.02 2.77 5.50
CA GLY A 6 20.32 2.55 6.17
C GLY A 6 20.95 3.84 6.71
N LYS A 7 20.12 4.82 7.10
CA LYS A 7 20.55 6.14 7.60
C LYS A 7 20.11 6.35 9.04
N GLU A 8 20.85 7.14 9.79
CA GLU A 8 20.45 7.54 11.16
C GLU A 8 19.24 8.46 11.15
N SER A 9 19.15 9.34 10.18
CA SER A 9 18.04 10.28 10.00
C SER A 9 17.83 10.65 8.54
N VAL A 10 16.65 11.14 8.21
CA VAL A 10 16.31 11.71 6.89
C VAL A 10 15.55 13.02 7.09
N LYS A 11 15.59 13.89 6.10
CA LYS A 11 14.90 15.19 6.12
C LYS A 11 13.90 15.27 4.98
N ALA A 12 12.81 15.99 5.20
CA ALA A 12 11.84 16.29 4.16
C ALA A 12 12.52 16.88 2.90
N GLY A 13 12.14 16.38 1.74
CA GLY A 13 12.74 16.75 0.46
C GLY A 13 13.97 15.95 0.04
N GLU A 14 14.58 15.17 0.94
CA GLU A 14 15.72 14.31 0.63
C GLU A 14 15.30 13.14 -0.27
N LEU A 15 16.10 12.84 -1.29
CA LEU A 15 15.93 11.64 -2.11
C LEU A 15 16.67 10.47 -1.46
N ILE A 16 15.96 9.39 -1.23
CA ILE A 16 16.48 8.17 -0.62
C ILE A 16 16.12 6.93 -1.44
N MET A 17 16.94 5.90 -1.32
CA MET A 17 16.59 4.54 -1.73
C MET A 17 16.30 3.75 -0.46
N ALA A 18 15.09 3.20 -0.34
CA ALA A 18 14.66 2.45 0.83
C ALA A 18 14.43 0.98 0.50
N ASN A 19 14.76 0.09 1.42
CA ASN A 19 14.39 -1.31 1.36
C ASN A 19 12.90 -1.46 1.67
N LEU A 20 12.25 -2.35 0.94
CA LEU A 20 10.82 -2.64 1.07
C LEU A 20 10.59 -3.82 2.01
N ASN A 21 9.58 -3.71 2.87
CA ASN A 21 9.09 -4.80 3.68
C ASN A 21 8.03 -5.61 2.94
N LEU A 22 7.20 -4.93 2.12
CA LEU A 22 6.17 -5.58 1.33
C LEU A 22 5.92 -4.83 0.02
N VAL A 23 5.66 -5.59 -1.05
CA VAL A 23 5.11 -5.10 -2.31
C VAL A 23 3.74 -5.74 -2.51
N LEU A 24 2.71 -4.92 -2.62
CA LEU A 24 1.31 -5.33 -2.74
C LEU A 24 0.82 -5.20 -4.19
N GLY A 25 0.03 -6.14 -4.65
CA GLY A 25 -0.67 -6.05 -5.93
C GLY A 25 -2.03 -6.73 -5.95
N ASN A 26 -2.95 -6.17 -6.74
CA ASN A 26 -4.28 -6.69 -6.99
C ASN A 26 -4.47 -7.14 -8.45
N ASP A 27 -5.64 -7.60 -8.81
CA ASP A 27 -5.93 -8.12 -10.14
C ASP A 27 -6.17 -7.05 -11.23
N ILE A 28 -6.17 -5.76 -10.86
CA ILE A 28 -6.23 -4.66 -11.84
C ILE A 28 -4.83 -4.27 -12.32
N THR A 29 -3.94 -3.98 -11.40
CA THR A 29 -2.66 -3.32 -11.68
C THR A 29 -1.49 -4.30 -11.76
N THR A 30 -1.54 -5.42 -11.03
CA THR A 30 -0.50 -6.45 -11.09
C THR A 30 -0.29 -7.03 -12.50
N PRO A 31 -1.32 -7.29 -13.32
CA PRO A 31 -1.10 -7.78 -14.68
C PRO A 31 -0.27 -6.83 -15.56
N VAL A 32 -0.37 -5.52 -15.32
CA VAL A 32 0.48 -4.51 -15.98
C VAL A 32 1.89 -4.56 -15.40
N ALA A 33 2.03 -4.60 -14.08
CA ALA A 33 3.32 -4.69 -13.40
C ALA A 33 4.10 -5.95 -13.80
N ILE A 34 3.44 -7.10 -13.99
CA ILE A 34 4.06 -8.33 -14.49
C ILE A 34 4.69 -8.09 -15.87
N GLY A 35 3.97 -7.40 -16.77
CA GLY A 35 4.51 -7.06 -18.09
C GLY A 35 5.74 -6.14 -18.04
N GLU A 36 5.83 -5.27 -17.04
CA GLU A 36 7.02 -4.45 -16.79
C GLU A 36 8.13 -5.26 -16.10
N PHE A 37 7.78 -6.16 -15.19
CA PHE A 37 8.72 -7.07 -14.53
C PHE A 37 9.44 -7.96 -15.55
N ASP A 38 8.70 -8.53 -16.51
CA ASP A 38 9.27 -9.36 -17.59
C ASP A 38 10.33 -8.60 -18.41
N LYS A 39 10.14 -7.29 -18.63
CA LYS A 39 11.10 -6.45 -19.34
C LYS A 39 12.39 -6.20 -18.57
N ILE A 40 12.37 -6.29 -17.24
CA ILE A 40 13.57 -6.13 -16.41
C ILE A 40 14.53 -7.29 -16.63
N GLY A 41 14.02 -8.48 -16.96
CA GLY A 41 14.83 -9.64 -17.33
C GLY A 41 15.56 -10.30 -16.16
N LEU A 42 15.01 -10.21 -14.94
CA LEU A 42 15.47 -10.95 -13.77
C LEU A 42 14.73 -12.28 -13.65
N ASP A 43 15.41 -13.28 -13.11
CA ASP A 43 14.89 -14.65 -13.01
C ASP A 43 13.80 -14.81 -11.94
N GLY A 44 13.64 -13.84 -11.03
CA GLY A 44 12.64 -13.94 -9.97
C GLY A 44 12.47 -12.67 -9.14
N VAL A 45 11.43 -12.67 -8.30
CA VAL A 45 11.20 -11.60 -7.33
C VAL A 45 12.27 -11.60 -6.24
N PHE A 46 12.53 -10.43 -5.65
CA PHE A 46 13.58 -10.26 -4.66
C PHE A 46 13.40 -11.12 -3.40
N ASP A 47 12.15 -11.33 -3.00
CA ASP A 47 11.79 -12.16 -1.84
C ASP A 47 10.32 -12.61 -1.98
N LYS A 48 10.11 -13.92 -2.09
CA LYS A 48 8.80 -14.55 -2.27
C LYS A 48 7.83 -14.32 -1.12
N ALA A 49 8.35 -14.05 0.09
CA ALA A 49 7.55 -13.77 1.28
C ALA A 49 7.20 -12.28 1.43
N LYS A 50 7.84 -11.41 0.64
CA LYS A 50 7.64 -9.95 0.68
C LYS A 50 6.89 -9.41 -0.53
N VAL A 51 6.24 -10.28 -1.27
CA VAL A 51 5.27 -9.92 -2.30
C VAL A 51 3.93 -10.51 -1.90
N ALA A 52 2.89 -9.67 -1.85
CA ALA A 52 1.52 -10.09 -1.59
C ALA A 52 0.65 -9.80 -2.80
N LEU A 53 -0.07 -10.80 -3.30
CA LEU A 53 -0.94 -10.69 -4.45
C LEU A 53 -2.36 -11.10 -4.07
N VAL A 54 -3.29 -10.15 -4.17
CA VAL A 54 -4.69 -10.30 -3.72
C VAL A 54 -5.63 -9.92 -4.87
N PRO A 55 -6.15 -10.89 -5.62
CA PRO A 55 -7.18 -10.61 -6.63
C PRO A 55 -8.54 -10.38 -5.95
N ASP A 56 -8.88 -9.14 -5.66
CA ASP A 56 -10.06 -8.71 -4.91
C ASP A 56 -10.96 -7.68 -5.63
N HIS A 57 -10.48 -7.07 -6.71
CA HIS A 57 -11.22 -6.01 -7.41
C HIS A 57 -12.17 -6.57 -8.47
N PHE A 58 -11.74 -7.56 -9.26
CA PHE A 58 -12.53 -8.18 -10.33
C PHE A 58 -13.15 -9.52 -9.94
N THR A 59 -13.33 -9.76 -8.65
CA THR A 59 -13.86 -11.00 -8.12
C THR A 59 -15.20 -10.80 -7.42
N PRO A 60 -16.19 -11.68 -7.68
CA PRO A 60 -16.17 -12.74 -8.70
C PRO A 60 -16.02 -12.17 -10.11
N ASN A 61 -15.29 -12.88 -10.98
CA ASN A 61 -15.01 -12.37 -12.34
C ASN A 61 -16.30 -12.22 -13.14
N LYS A 62 -16.56 -11.01 -13.61
CA LYS A 62 -17.80 -10.66 -14.36
C LYS A 62 -17.76 -11.01 -15.84
N ASP A 63 -16.55 -11.17 -16.41
CA ASP A 63 -16.33 -11.42 -17.82
C ASP A 63 -15.00 -12.13 -18.07
N ILE A 64 -14.74 -12.50 -19.33
CA ILE A 64 -13.52 -13.19 -19.75
C ILE A 64 -12.27 -12.34 -19.49
N LYS A 65 -12.36 -11.01 -19.67
CA LYS A 65 -11.21 -10.12 -19.47
C LYS A 65 -10.78 -10.10 -18.00
N SER A 66 -11.73 -9.96 -17.08
CA SER A 66 -11.43 -10.01 -15.65
C SER A 66 -10.88 -11.38 -15.21
N ALA A 67 -11.42 -12.46 -15.76
CA ALA A 67 -10.89 -13.81 -15.52
C ALA A 67 -9.46 -14.00 -16.05
N GLN A 68 -9.13 -13.41 -17.19
CA GLN A 68 -7.78 -13.41 -17.75
C GLN A 68 -6.79 -12.63 -16.87
N GLN A 69 -7.22 -11.51 -16.28
CA GLN A 69 -6.39 -10.75 -15.34
C GLN A 69 -6.08 -11.59 -14.09
N ALA A 70 -7.10 -12.18 -13.47
CA ALA A 70 -6.91 -13.07 -12.32
C ALA A 70 -6.03 -14.28 -12.67
N LEU A 71 -6.21 -14.88 -13.86
CA LEU A 71 -5.36 -15.97 -14.32
C LEU A 71 -3.90 -15.55 -14.47
N LYS A 72 -3.62 -14.35 -15.00
CA LYS A 72 -2.26 -13.83 -15.16
C LYS A 72 -1.57 -13.66 -13.80
N VAL A 73 -2.27 -13.10 -12.81
CA VAL A 73 -1.76 -12.96 -11.44
C VAL A 73 -1.47 -14.34 -10.82
N ARG A 74 -2.41 -15.27 -10.94
CA ARG A 74 -2.25 -16.66 -10.44
C ARG A 74 -1.06 -17.37 -11.07
N THR A 75 -0.90 -17.24 -12.38
CA THR A 75 0.20 -17.87 -13.12
C THR A 75 1.54 -17.31 -12.63
N PHE A 76 1.68 -16.00 -12.57
CA PHE A 76 2.87 -15.33 -12.04
C PHE A 76 3.17 -15.75 -10.59
N ALA A 77 2.14 -15.79 -9.72
CA ALA A 77 2.30 -16.21 -8.34
C ALA A 77 2.89 -17.63 -8.23
N LYS A 78 2.44 -18.56 -9.11
CA LYS A 78 2.97 -19.93 -9.17
C LYS A 78 4.40 -19.98 -9.74
N GLU A 79 4.67 -19.27 -10.82
CA GLU A 79 5.99 -19.24 -11.45
C GLU A 79 7.06 -18.65 -10.54
N GLN A 80 6.68 -17.65 -9.73
CA GLN A 80 7.55 -16.97 -8.79
C GLN A 80 7.53 -17.59 -7.37
N ASP A 81 6.74 -18.66 -7.14
CA ASP A 81 6.51 -19.27 -5.82
C ASP A 81 6.11 -18.25 -4.75
N ILE A 82 5.25 -17.28 -5.08
CA ILE A 82 4.83 -16.24 -4.13
C ILE A 82 4.11 -16.87 -2.93
N VAL A 83 4.63 -16.61 -1.73
CA VAL A 83 4.09 -17.19 -0.48
C VAL A 83 2.74 -16.57 -0.13
N ASN A 84 2.60 -15.26 -0.33
CA ASN A 84 1.41 -14.50 0.04
C ASN A 84 0.52 -14.26 -1.19
N TYR A 85 0.15 -15.33 -1.87
CA TYR A 85 -0.90 -15.31 -2.88
C TYR A 85 -2.22 -15.78 -2.27
N PHE A 86 -3.27 -14.99 -2.47
CA PHE A 86 -4.60 -15.27 -1.94
C PHE A 86 -5.57 -15.51 -3.09
N GLU A 87 -6.07 -16.72 -3.22
CA GLU A 87 -6.86 -17.14 -4.37
C GLU A 87 -8.23 -16.45 -4.41
N VAL A 88 -8.74 -16.27 -5.62
CA VAL A 88 -10.06 -15.71 -5.89
C VAL A 88 -11.14 -16.45 -5.07
N GLY A 89 -11.92 -15.69 -4.31
CA GLY A 89 -13.03 -16.23 -3.50
C GLY A 89 -12.65 -16.77 -2.13
N GLU A 90 -11.35 -16.83 -1.78
CA GLU A 90 -10.90 -17.27 -0.46
C GLU A 90 -10.79 -16.13 0.55
N VAL A 91 -10.65 -14.93 0.06
CA VAL A 91 -10.37 -13.73 0.88
C VAL A 91 -11.16 -12.52 0.40
N GLY A 92 -11.22 -11.52 1.26
CA GLY A 92 -11.84 -10.23 0.97
C GLY A 92 -10.86 -9.17 0.49
N ILE A 93 -11.10 -7.94 0.92
CA ILE A 93 -10.39 -6.74 0.50
C ILE A 93 -8.93 -6.77 0.99
N GLU A 94 -7.97 -6.52 0.08
CA GLU A 94 -6.54 -6.55 0.36
C GLU A 94 -6.13 -5.66 1.55
N HIS A 95 -6.70 -4.47 1.65
CA HIS A 95 -6.36 -3.52 2.70
C HIS A 95 -6.89 -3.87 4.10
N ALA A 96 -7.84 -4.78 4.20
CA ALA A 96 -8.25 -5.40 5.46
C ALA A 96 -7.47 -6.71 5.71
N LEU A 97 -7.31 -7.52 4.67
CA LEU A 97 -6.66 -8.82 4.74
C LEU A 97 -5.20 -8.76 5.24
N LEU A 98 -4.38 -7.86 4.65
CA LEU A 98 -2.95 -7.83 4.97
C LEU A 98 -2.66 -7.44 6.42
N PRO A 99 -3.34 -6.46 7.03
CA PRO A 99 -3.29 -6.21 8.47
C PRO A 99 -3.75 -7.39 9.32
N GLU A 100 -4.89 -8.01 8.98
CA GLU A 100 -5.42 -9.16 9.72
C GLU A 100 -4.48 -10.37 9.71
N LYS A 101 -3.75 -10.56 8.61
CA LYS A 101 -2.72 -11.60 8.49
C LYS A 101 -1.37 -11.23 9.13
N GLY A 102 -1.23 -10.00 9.63
CA GLY A 102 0.03 -9.52 10.18
C GLY A 102 1.14 -9.32 9.13
N LEU A 103 0.77 -9.16 7.86
CA LEU A 103 1.71 -8.95 6.76
C LEU A 103 2.17 -7.49 6.65
N VAL A 104 1.48 -6.58 7.31
CA VAL A 104 1.86 -5.18 7.46
C VAL A 104 1.82 -4.81 8.93
N VAL A 105 2.92 -4.29 9.43
CA VAL A 105 3.07 -3.88 10.83
C VAL A 105 3.70 -2.49 10.94
N ALA A 106 3.67 -1.91 12.16
CA ALA A 106 4.29 -0.62 12.42
C ALA A 106 5.78 -0.61 12.07
N GLY A 107 6.21 0.44 11.37
CA GLY A 107 7.61 0.60 10.94
C GLY A 107 7.93 0.03 9.57
N ASP A 108 7.05 -0.73 8.95
CA ASP A 108 7.24 -1.26 7.61
C ASP A 108 7.24 -0.16 6.54
N VAL A 109 7.94 -0.45 5.45
CA VAL A 109 7.87 0.31 4.20
C VAL A 109 7.18 -0.55 3.16
N VAL A 110 5.98 -0.10 2.74
CA VAL A 110 5.08 -0.84 1.84
C VAL A 110 4.80 -0.02 0.60
N ILE A 111 4.88 -0.64 -0.56
CA ILE A 111 4.37 -0.07 -1.81
C ILE A 111 3.31 -0.99 -2.42
N GLY A 112 2.36 -0.41 -3.11
CA GLY A 112 1.36 -1.15 -3.87
C GLY A 112 0.94 -0.36 -5.10
N ALA A 113 0.58 -1.04 -6.17
CA ALA A 113 0.02 -0.36 -7.34
C ALA A 113 -1.49 -0.10 -7.16
N ASP A 114 -1.87 0.35 -5.98
CA ASP A 114 -3.22 0.74 -5.59
C ASP A 114 -3.19 2.09 -4.86
N SER A 115 -4.14 2.96 -5.17
CA SER A 115 -4.23 4.31 -4.59
C SER A 115 -4.53 4.31 -3.09
N HIS A 116 -5.14 3.25 -2.56
CA HIS A 116 -5.49 3.12 -1.14
C HIS A 116 -4.36 2.48 -0.31
N THR A 117 -3.21 2.15 -0.90
CA THR A 117 -2.07 1.57 -0.17
C THR A 117 -1.63 2.43 1.02
N CYS A 118 -1.84 3.74 0.97
CA CYS A 118 -1.52 4.66 2.08
C CYS A 118 -2.31 4.38 3.37
N THR A 119 -3.38 3.57 3.33
CA THR A 119 -4.21 3.24 4.51
C THR A 119 -3.40 2.57 5.63
N TYR A 120 -2.32 1.84 5.30
CA TYR A 120 -1.49 1.21 6.32
C TYR A 120 -0.71 2.18 7.20
N GLY A 121 -0.73 3.49 6.85
CA GLY A 121 -0.27 4.55 7.74
C GLY A 121 -1.01 4.56 9.09
N ALA A 122 -2.28 4.12 9.13
CA ALA A 122 -3.05 3.95 10.37
C ALA A 122 -2.42 2.92 11.34
N LEU A 123 -1.66 1.95 10.81
CA LEU A 123 -0.91 0.97 11.58
C LEU A 123 0.50 1.44 11.95
N GLY A 124 0.92 2.63 11.51
CA GLY A 124 2.27 3.14 11.69
C GLY A 124 3.28 2.65 10.64
N ALA A 125 2.83 2.12 9.51
CA ALA A 125 3.67 1.81 8.37
C ALA A 125 3.87 3.06 7.49
N PHE A 126 5.04 3.18 6.85
CA PHE A 126 5.18 4.08 5.71
C PHE A 126 4.70 3.34 4.47
N SER A 127 3.53 3.70 3.99
CA SER A 127 2.92 3.02 2.84
C SER A 127 2.38 4.01 1.82
N THR A 128 2.53 3.68 0.54
CA THR A 128 2.09 4.56 -0.54
C THR A 128 1.78 3.79 -1.82
N GLY A 129 0.81 4.33 -2.58
CA GLY A 129 0.53 3.88 -3.93
C GLY A 129 1.63 4.31 -4.89
N VAL A 130 1.98 3.43 -5.82
CA VAL A 130 2.97 3.67 -6.88
C VAL A 130 2.44 3.20 -8.24
N GLY A 131 3.07 3.60 -9.31
CA GLY A 131 2.76 3.09 -10.65
C GLY A 131 3.17 1.63 -10.83
N SER A 132 2.57 0.95 -11.81
CA SER A 132 2.86 -0.46 -12.10
C SER A 132 4.34 -0.71 -12.44
N THR A 133 5.02 0.28 -13.02
CA THR A 133 6.47 0.21 -13.30
C THR A 133 7.31 0.22 -12.03
N ASP A 134 6.97 1.11 -11.08
CA ASP A 134 7.65 1.15 -9.77
C ASP A 134 7.35 -0.11 -8.94
N MET A 135 6.12 -0.63 -9.03
CA MET A 135 5.77 -1.91 -8.41
C MET A 135 6.63 -3.04 -8.98
N ALA A 136 6.78 -3.11 -10.31
CA ALA A 136 7.63 -4.11 -10.96
C ALA A 136 9.09 -4.02 -10.50
N ALA A 137 9.64 -2.80 -10.46
CA ALA A 137 10.98 -2.56 -9.93
C ALA A 137 11.12 -2.96 -8.47
N GLY A 138 10.09 -2.68 -7.64
CA GLY A 138 10.01 -3.10 -6.25
C GLY A 138 9.99 -4.62 -6.09
N MET A 139 9.19 -5.34 -6.89
CA MET A 139 9.17 -6.82 -6.91
C MET A 139 10.52 -7.40 -7.32
N ALA A 140 11.20 -6.76 -8.26
CA ALA A 140 12.47 -7.21 -8.80
C ALA A 140 13.65 -6.97 -7.82
N THR A 141 13.69 -5.82 -7.15
CA THR A 141 14.86 -5.34 -6.41
C THR A 141 14.71 -5.29 -4.90
N GLY A 142 13.48 -5.33 -4.39
CA GLY A 142 13.17 -5.11 -2.96
C GLY A 142 13.43 -3.67 -2.50
N LYS A 143 13.52 -2.73 -3.44
CA LYS A 143 13.84 -1.33 -3.15
C LYS A 143 12.93 -0.39 -3.94
N ALA A 144 12.69 0.79 -3.35
CA ALA A 144 12.08 1.90 -4.06
C ALA A 144 12.75 3.21 -3.65
N TRP A 145 12.76 4.16 -4.58
CA TRP A 145 13.19 5.51 -4.27
C TRP A 145 12.03 6.34 -3.73
N PHE A 146 12.33 7.21 -2.79
CA PHE A 146 11.36 8.15 -2.25
C PHE A 146 11.99 9.54 -2.11
N LYS A 147 11.21 10.57 -2.40
CA LYS A 147 11.45 11.88 -1.85
C LYS A 147 10.79 11.91 -0.48
N VAL A 148 11.56 12.06 0.58
CA VAL A 148 11.02 12.09 1.95
C VAL A 148 9.94 13.16 2.04
N PRO A 149 8.67 12.81 2.39
CA PRO A 149 7.58 13.77 2.40
C PRO A 149 7.69 14.76 3.56
N GLU A 150 7.14 15.96 3.36
CA GLU A 150 6.76 16.82 4.46
C GLU A 150 5.58 16.23 5.21
N ALA A 151 5.44 16.55 6.51
CA ALA A 151 4.32 16.11 7.32
C ALA A 151 3.30 17.25 7.54
N ILE A 152 2.01 16.92 7.39
CA ILE A 152 0.90 17.74 7.84
C ILE A 152 0.43 17.17 9.16
N LYS A 153 0.50 17.95 10.23
CA LYS A 153 -0.03 17.57 11.54
C LYS A 153 -1.49 18.00 11.66
N ILE A 154 -2.37 17.03 11.88
CA ILE A 154 -3.80 17.23 12.12
C ILE A 154 -4.09 16.97 13.58
N ASN A 155 -4.41 18.02 14.30
CA ASN A 155 -4.70 17.93 15.74
C ASN A 155 -6.22 17.85 15.95
N LEU A 156 -6.70 16.69 16.37
CA LEU A 156 -8.11 16.42 16.65
C LEU A 156 -8.42 16.78 18.09
N THR A 157 -9.31 17.74 18.30
CA THR A 157 -9.75 18.18 19.63
C THR A 157 -11.19 17.76 19.90
N GLY A 158 -11.51 17.49 21.17
CA GLY A 158 -12.84 17.06 21.58
C GLY A 158 -13.13 15.60 21.22
N LYS A 159 -14.38 15.31 20.89
CA LYS A 159 -14.85 13.96 20.55
C LYS A 159 -15.83 13.99 19.40
N LEU A 160 -15.93 12.88 18.68
CA LEU A 160 -16.93 12.72 17.63
C LEU A 160 -18.36 12.77 18.18
N ASN A 161 -19.26 13.37 17.43
CA ASN A 161 -20.69 13.35 17.72
C ASN A 161 -21.26 11.93 17.50
N LYS A 162 -22.42 11.68 18.12
CA LYS A 162 -23.16 10.44 17.85
C LYS A 162 -23.45 10.29 16.35
N TYR A 163 -23.24 9.08 15.82
CA TYR A 163 -23.40 8.74 14.40
C TYR A 163 -22.37 9.37 13.44
N THR A 164 -21.28 9.92 13.92
CA THR A 164 -20.12 10.29 13.11
C THR A 164 -19.01 9.27 13.23
N SER A 165 -18.26 9.06 12.16
CA SER A 165 -17.19 8.06 12.05
C SER A 165 -15.88 8.69 11.55
N GLY A 166 -14.84 7.91 11.49
CA GLY A 166 -13.57 8.32 10.88
C GLY A 166 -13.73 8.80 9.45
N LYS A 167 -14.68 8.22 8.69
CA LYS A 167 -14.97 8.65 7.31
C LYS A 167 -15.50 10.08 7.25
N ASP A 168 -16.38 10.48 8.16
CA ASP A 168 -16.90 11.85 8.21
C ASP A 168 -15.77 12.83 8.53
N LEU A 169 -14.87 12.43 9.42
CA LEU A 169 -13.70 13.22 9.80
C LEU A 169 -12.77 13.45 8.61
N ILE A 170 -12.38 12.38 7.89
CA ILE A 170 -11.47 12.54 6.76
C ILE A 170 -12.10 13.33 5.62
N LEU A 171 -13.41 13.15 5.36
CA LEU A 171 -14.12 13.94 4.35
C LEU A 171 -14.17 15.43 4.73
N HIS A 172 -14.35 15.75 6.02
CA HIS A 172 -14.27 17.12 6.52
C HIS A 172 -12.88 17.72 6.30
N ILE A 173 -11.83 16.98 6.64
CA ILE A 173 -10.43 17.40 6.44
C ILE A 173 -10.15 17.64 4.95
N ILE A 174 -10.56 16.73 4.07
CA ILE A 174 -10.43 16.91 2.61
C ILE A 174 -11.15 18.16 2.15
N GLY A 175 -12.34 18.43 2.69
CA GLY A 175 -13.08 19.67 2.42
C GLY A 175 -12.33 20.94 2.82
N MET A 176 -11.48 20.86 3.87
CA MET A 176 -10.68 22.00 4.34
C MET A 176 -9.40 22.22 3.50
N ILE A 177 -8.69 21.14 3.15
CA ILE A 177 -7.37 21.24 2.51
C ILE A 177 -7.41 21.05 0.99
N GLY A 178 -8.55 20.62 0.44
CA GLY A 178 -8.70 20.22 -0.96
C GLY A 178 -8.30 18.78 -1.23
N VAL A 179 -8.68 18.26 -2.39
CA VAL A 179 -8.41 16.87 -2.79
C VAL A 179 -6.94 16.56 -2.98
N ASP A 180 -6.13 17.57 -3.27
CA ASP A 180 -4.68 17.48 -3.48
C ASP A 180 -3.86 18.16 -2.35
N GLY A 181 -4.53 18.59 -1.27
CA GLY A 181 -3.88 19.33 -0.17
C GLY A 181 -2.77 18.57 0.54
N ALA A 182 -2.83 17.23 0.53
CA ALA A 182 -1.80 16.35 1.08
C ALA A 182 -0.96 15.63 0.00
N LEU A 183 -1.00 16.10 -1.25
CA LEU A 183 -0.21 15.50 -2.34
C LEU A 183 1.29 15.55 -1.99
N TYR A 184 1.98 14.40 -2.07
CA TYR A 184 3.38 14.22 -1.66
C TYR A 184 3.69 14.60 -0.21
N LYS A 185 2.70 14.55 0.67
CA LYS A 185 2.86 14.79 2.10
C LYS A 185 2.37 13.60 2.91
N SER A 186 2.92 13.39 4.08
CA SER A 186 2.35 12.50 5.07
C SER A 186 1.36 13.24 5.95
N MET A 187 0.29 12.57 6.39
CA MET A 187 -0.67 13.13 7.34
C MET A 187 -0.47 12.44 8.68
N GLU A 188 -0.19 13.23 9.72
CA GLU A 188 -0.04 12.76 11.10
C GLU A 188 -1.24 13.21 11.92
N PHE A 189 -2.01 12.25 12.41
CA PHE A 189 -3.18 12.51 13.24
C PHE A 189 -2.82 12.46 14.72
N THR A 190 -3.16 13.49 15.46
CA THR A 190 -2.82 13.65 16.88
C THR A 190 -3.98 14.28 17.66
N GLY A 191 -3.80 14.37 18.96
CA GLY A 191 -4.77 15.03 19.86
C GLY A 191 -5.73 14.07 20.54
N GLU A 192 -6.49 14.62 21.49
CA GLU A 192 -7.41 13.84 22.35
C GLU A 192 -8.55 13.18 21.55
N GLY A 193 -8.97 13.78 20.44
CA GLY A 193 -10.01 13.25 19.57
C GLY A 193 -9.66 11.89 18.96
N MET A 194 -8.37 11.56 18.83
CA MET A 194 -7.93 10.25 18.34
C MET A 194 -8.41 9.09 19.23
N HIS A 195 -8.55 9.30 20.54
CA HIS A 195 -9.03 8.26 21.47
C HIS A 195 -10.50 7.90 21.28
N THR A 196 -11.22 8.64 20.45
CA THR A 196 -12.64 8.38 20.13
C THR A 196 -12.83 7.59 18.83
N LEU A 197 -11.75 7.31 18.11
CA LEU A 197 -11.73 6.54 16.88
C LEU A 197 -11.41 5.07 17.16
N THR A 198 -11.97 4.19 16.35
CA THR A 198 -11.60 2.77 16.25
C THR A 198 -10.70 2.53 15.04
N MET A 199 -10.27 1.30 14.84
CA MET A 199 -9.50 0.93 13.64
C MET A 199 -10.38 0.69 12.41
N ASP A 200 -11.70 0.68 12.59
CA ASP A 200 -12.71 0.47 11.53
C ASP A 200 -12.95 1.74 10.69
#